data_a6e56897ca918880ef96999abf4a9e32
#
_entry.id   a6e56897ca918880ef96999abf4a9e32
#
_cell.length_a   1.000
_cell.length_b   1.000
_cell.length_c   1.000
_cell.angle_alpha   90.00
_cell.angle_beta   90.00
_cell.angle_gamma   90.00
#
_symmetry.space_group_name_H-M   'P 1'
#
loop_
_entity.id
_entity.type
_entity.pdbx_description
1 polymer ?
#
loop_
_entity_poly.entity_id
_entity_poly.type
_entity_poly.pdbx_seq_one_letter_code
_entity_poly.pdbx_strand_id
1 'polypeptide(L)'
;MTRQFLPGATIGLMGSGQLGRMFAIAARRMGYRVNVFSPEKDTPAGQLADREVSGAYEDESAVRSFAKGLDLLTFEFENIPRQTVHWCAAECEVRPASSILHIAQNRLREKDFLSGAGIPVAPYRAVRSASELTTALKEITTPAILKSAAFGYDGKGQRLIDRQYDVDELWRERPGDELILERAIDFEMEVSVIAARGPDGTMATFPVCENMHRDHILDITVVPARVPANVEKSAADLARIIAEKMGLVGLLAVEMFLQRDGDLLVNELAPRPHNSGHWTIEGCATSQFEQHVRAVCGLPLGATEILGPSAMANLLGDLWQEGEPKWAAALEVKGVHLHLYGKHHPRPRRKMGHLTALAPSAEAAIKAVTRARGAIEHRTA
;
A
#
# COMPACT_ATOMS: atom_id res chain seq x y z
N MET A 1 -14.09 -15.32 23.18
CA MET A 1 -12.67 -15.36 22.82
C MET A 1 -12.57 -15.19 21.31
N THR A 2 -11.72 -14.30 20.82
CA THR A 2 -11.48 -14.12 19.39
C THR A 2 -10.75 -15.34 18.83
N ARG A 3 -11.20 -15.83 17.67
CA ARG A 3 -10.61 -17.04 17.04
C ARG A 3 -9.17 -16.77 16.64
N GLN A 4 -8.27 -17.65 17.07
CA GLN A 4 -6.86 -17.70 16.66
C GLN A 4 -6.67 -18.81 15.62
N PHE A 5 -5.78 -18.55 14.66
CA PHE A 5 -5.33 -19.53 13.68
C PHE A 5 -3.86 -19.82 13.95
N LEU A 6 -3.58 -21.03 14.40
CA LEU A 6 -2.21 -21.43 14.76
C LEU A 6 -1.39 -21.89 13.54
N PRO A 7 -0.04 -21.93 13.62
CA PRO A 7 0.79 -22.55 12.60
C PRO A 7 0.29 -23.94 12.20
N GLY A 8 0.35 -24.23 10.91
CA GLY A 8 -0.30 -25.40 10.29
C GLY A 8 -1.64 -25.08 9.61
N ALA A 9 -2.30 -23.97 9.99
CA ALA A 9 -3.50 -23.49 9.29
C ALA A 9 -3.18 -23.05 7.85
N THR A 10 -4.21 -23.10 7.00
CA THR A 10 -4.14 -22.70 5.59
C THR A 10 -4.73 -21.30 5.41
N ILE A 11 -3.88 -20.36 5.02
CA ILE A 11 -4.27 -18.98 4.72
C ILE A 11 -4.50 -18.84 3.22
N GLY A 12 -5.70 -18.41 2.82
CA GLY A 12 -5.99 -17.97 1.47
C GLY A 12 -5.55 -16.53 1.24
N LEU A 13 -5.00 -16.25 0.08
CA LEU A 13 -4.62 -14.92 -0.35
C LEU A 13 -5.34 -14.57 -1.65
N MET A 14 -6.13 -13.52 -1.66
CA MET A 14 -6.68 -12.91 -2.87
C MET A 14 -5.72 -11.89 -3.42
N GLY A 15 -5.34 -12.08 -4.69
CA GLY A 15 -4.23 -11.37 -5.32
C GLY A 15 -2.96 -12.21 -5.30
N SER A 16 -2.04 -11.88 -6.20
CA SER A 16 -0.87 -12.74 -6.43
C SER A 16 0.41 -11.96 -6.78
N GLY A 17 0.42 -10.66 -6.48
CA GLY A 17 1.54 -9.77 -6.77
C GLY A 17 2.69 -9.86 -5.75
N GLN A 18 3.49 -8.78 -5.71
CA GLN A 18 4.67 -8.72 -4.86
C GLN A 18 4.35 -8.69 -3.35
N LEU A 19 3.25 -8.05 -2.96
CA LEU A 19 2.86 -7.99 -1.55
C LEU A 19 2.47 -9.38 -1.06
N GLY A 20 1.71 -10.11 -1.89
CA GLY A 20 1.38 -11.51 -1.65
C GLY A 20 2.60 -12.42 -1.59
N ARG A 21 3.61 -12.19 -2.47
CA ARG A 21 4.87 -12.92 -2.41
C ARG A 21 5.57 -12.75 -1.06
N MET A 22 5.74 -11.51 -0.61
CA MET A 22 6.42 -11.22 0.66
C MET A 22 5.60 -11.69 1.87
N PHE A 23 4.26 -11.60 1.80
CA PHE A 23 3.38 -12.19 2.78
C PHE A 23 3.54 -13.72 2.85
N ALA A 24 3.57 -14.41 1.71
CA ALA A 24 3.75 -15.85 1.65
C ALA A 24 5.10 -16.28 2.26
N ILE A 25 6.19 -15.54 2.01
CA ILE A 25 7.49 -15.78 2.67
C ILE A 25 7.36 -15.71 4.19
N ALA A 26 6.74 -14.66 4.71
CA ALA A 26 6.56 -14.48 6.15
C ALA A 26 5.66 -15.58 6.76
N ALA A 27 4.52 -15.87 6.14
CA ALA A 27 3.58 -16.89 6.59
C ALA A 27 4.21 -18.29 6.61
N ARG A 28 4.91 -18.67 5.56
CA ARG A 28 5.58 -19.97 5.47
C ARG A 28 6.72 -20.11 6.49
N ARG A 29 7.49 -19.03 6.71
CA ARG A 29 8.50 -18.98 7.78
C ARG A 29 7.90 -19.24 9.16
N MET A 30 6.64 -18.83 9.37
CA MET A 30 5.90 -19.07 10.62
C MET A 30 5.14 -20.41 10.63
N GLY A 31 5.29 -21.26 9.61
CA GLY A 31 4.69 -22.60 9.56
C GLY A 31 3.26 -22.65 9.04
N TYR A 32 2.75 -21.60 8.40
CA TYR A 32 1.44 -21.60 7.72
C TYR A 32 1.54 -22.14 6.30
N ARG A 33 0.44 -22.71 5.81
CA ARG A 33 0.22 -22.98 4.40
C ARG A 33 -0.39 -21.75 3.75
N VAL A 34 -0.03 -21.50 2.49
CA VAL A 34 -0.54 -20.35 1.73
C VAL A 34 -1.09 -20.82 0.40
N ASN A 35 -2.37 -20.57 0.17
CA ASN A 35 -3.02 -20.76 -1.13
C ASN A 35 -3.31 -19.40 -1.74
N VAL A 36 -3.12 -19.24 -3.05
CA VAL A 36 -3.27 -17.97 -3.76
C VAL A 36 -4.32 -18.09 -4.85
N PHE A 37 -5.16 -17.07 -5.00
CA PHE A 37 -6.17 -16.96 -6.06
C PHE A 37 -6.04 -15.63 -6.80
N SER A 38 -5.94 -15.70 -8.12
CA SER A 38 -5.95 -14.53 -9.01
C SER A 38 -6.31 -14.93 -10.45
N PRO A 39 -6.63 -13.98 -11.34
CA PRO A 39 -6.82 -14.28 -12.77
C PRO A 39 -5.55 -14.74 -13.49
N GLU A 40 -4.38 -14.40 -12.97
CA GLU A 40 -3.07 -14.69 -13.59
C GLU A 40 -2.55 -16.08 -13.16
N LYS A 41 -1.52 -16.55 -13.88
CA LYS A 41 -0.78 -17.79 -13.58
C LYS A 41 0.71 -17.50 -13.45
N ASP A 42 1.44 -18.37 -12.76
CA ASP A 42 2.89 -18.26 -12.52
C ASP A 42 3.24 -16.87 -11.97
N THR A 43 2.51 -16.54 -10.93
CA THR A 43 2.53 -15.20 -10.36
C THR A 43 3.59 -15.07 -9.26
N PRO A 44 4.01 -13.84 -8.90
CA PRO A 44 4.95 -13.61 -7.81
C PRO A 44 4.63 -14.34 -6.51
N ALA A 45 3.37 -14.33 -6.07
CA ALA A 45 2.95 -15.05 -4.88
C ALA A 45 2.73 -16.55 -5.16
N GLY A 46 2.21 -16.90 -6.35
CA GLY A 46 1.97 -18.29 -6.77
C GLY A 46 3.25 -19.12 -6.77
N GLN A 47 4.40 -18.54 -7.15
CA GLN A 47 5.71 -19.20 -7.11
C GLN A 47 6.13 -19.68 -5.71
N LEU A 48 5.50 -19.18 -4.65
CA LEU A 48 5.79 -19.51 -3.25
C LEU A 48 4.61 -20.15 -2.51
N ALA A 49 3.45 -20.22 -3.15
CA ALA A 49 2.24 -20.79 -2.58
C ALA A 49 2.30 -22.34 -2.53
N ASP A 50 1.58 -22.92 -1.58
CA ASP A 50 1.32 -24.37 -1.59
C ASP A 50 0.37 -24.76 -2.71
N ARG A 51 -0.51 -23.83 -3.09
CA ARG A 51 -1.45 -23.96 -4.20
C ARG A 51 -1.72 -22.61 -4.86
N GLU A 52 -1.50 -22.50 -6.16
CA GLU A 52 -1.94 -21.39 -6.99
C GLU A 52 -3.20 -21.81 -7.76
N VAL A 53 -4.26 -21.03 -7.64
CA VAL A 53 -5.52 -21.21 -8.33
C VAL A 53 -5.76 -20.01 -9.23
N SER A 54 -5.91 -20.26 -10.55
CA SER A 54 -6.22 -19.19 -11.50
C SER A 54 -7.71 -19.19 -11.84
N GLY A 55 -8.37 -18.03 -11.68
CA GLY A 55 -9.77 -17.83 -12.01
C GLY A 55 -10.16 -16.35 -11.92
N ALA A 56 -11.22 -15.98 -12.64
CA ALA A 56 -11.76 -14.62 -12.51
C ALA A 56 -12.36 -14.39 -11.11
N TYR A 57 -12.21 -13.19 -10.59
CA TYR A 57 -12.80 -12.85 -9.29
C TYR A 57 -14.33 -12.89 -9.31
N GLU A 58 -14.95 -12.75 -10.46
CA GLU A 58 -16.40 -12.80 -10.70
C GLU A 58 -16.95 -14.23 -10.87
N ASP A 59 -16.07 -15.24 -10.95
CA ASP A 59 -16.47 -16.65 -11.02
C ASP A 59 -16.79 -17.18 -9.61
N GLU A 60 -18.07 -17.15 -9.24
CA GLU A 60 -18.54 -17.62 -7.93
C GLU A 60 -18.12 -19.06 -7.63
N SER A 61 -18.23 -19.95 -8.61
CA SER A 61 -17.90 -21.37 -8.42
C SER A 61 -16.44 -21.58 -8.10
N ALA A 62 -15.54 -20.92 -8.87
CA ALA A 62 -14.10 -20.99 -8.65
C ALA A 62 -13.71 -20.36 -7.30
N VAL A 63 -14.29 -19.21 -6.97
CA VAL A 63 -14.02 -18.48 -5.73
C VAL A 63 -14.47 -19.29 -4.50
N ARG A 64 -15.68 -19.83 -4.51
CA ARG A 64 -16.17 -20.70 -3.39
C ARG A 64 -15.35 -21.98 -3.27
N SER A 65 -15.02 -22.60 -4.41
CA SER A 65 -14.17 -23.81 -4.41
C SER A 65 -12.79 -23.52 -3.84
N PHE A 66 -12.22 -22.34 -4.12
CA PHE A 66 -10.96 -21.90 -3.53
C PHE A 66 -11.08 -21.65 -2.03
N ALA A 67 -12.13 -20.91 -1.61
CA ALA A 67 -12.33 -20.54 -0.19
C ALA A 67 -12.66 -21.75 0.70
N LYS A 68 -13.28 -22.77 0.12
CA LYS A 68 -13.62 -24.00 0.82
C LYS A 68 -12.36 -24.77 1.25
N GLY A 69 -12.21 -24.95 2.55
CA GLY A 69 -11.05 -25.63 3.15
C GLY A 69 -9.90 -24.69 3.53
N LEU A 70 -10.09 -23.36 3.40
CA LEU A 70 -9.24 -22.39 4.05
C LEU A 70 -9.68 -22.19 5.50
N ASP A 71 -8.71 -21.94 6.38
CA ASP A 71 -8.97 -21.52 7.74
C ASP A 71 -9.25 -20.01 7.82
N LEU A 72 -8.52 -19.23 7.00
CA LEU A 72 -8.54 -17.78 6.95
C LEU A 72 -8.28 -17.31 5.54
N LEU A 73 -8.88 -16.17 5.15
CA LEU A 73 -8.58 -15.48 3.90
C LEU A 73 -8.16 -14.04 4.17
N THR A 74 -7.14 -13.58 3.46
CA THR A 74 -6.68 -12.19 3.46
C THR A 74 -6.42 -11.69 2.03
N PHE A 75 -6.00 -10.42 1.91
CA PHE A 75 -5.84 -9.73 0.62
C PHE A 75 -4.45 -9.12 0.49
N GLU A 76 -3.91 -9.09 -0.72
CA GLU A 76 -2.70 -8.32 -1.04
C GLU A 76 -3.00 -6.97 -1.70
N PHE A 77 -4.23 -6.75 -2.19
CA PHE A 77 -4.67 -5.49 -2.76
C PHE A 77 -6.17 -5.28 -2.54
N GLU A 78 -6.61 -4.04 -2.58
CA GLU A 78 -7.96 -3.63 -2.22
C GLU A 78 -9.00 -3.85 -3.32
N ASN A 79 -8.62 -3.90 -4.61
CA ASN A 79 -9.54 -3.92 -5.75
C ASN A 79 -10.13 -5.32 -6.05
N ILE A 80 -10.53 -6.05 -5.01
CA ILE A 80 -11.29 -7.30 -5.11
C ILE A 80 -12.79 -6.96 -5.14
N PRO A 81 -13.59 -7.46 -6.08
CA PRO A 81 -15.01 -7.19 -6.10
C PRO A 81 -15.69 -7.56 -4.76
N ARG A 82 -16.55 -6.68 -4.26
CA ARG A 82 -17.25 -6.90 -2.97
C ARG A 82 -17.97 -8.25 -2.93
N GLN A 83 -18.57 -8.65 -4.05
CA GLN A 83 -19.31 -9.91 -4.15
C GLN A 83 -18.38 -11.13 -3.96
N THR A 84 -17.18 -11.07 -4.50
CA THR A 84 -16.15 -12.11 -4.31
C THR A 84 -15.81 -12.29 -2.83
N VAL A 85 -15.62 -11.19 -2.12
CA VAL A 85 -15.35 -11.23 -0.68
C VAL A 85 -16.54 -11.82 0.10
N HIS A 86 -17.77 -11.49 -0.32
CA HIS A 86 -18.98 -12.06 0.29
C HIS A 86 -19.06 -13.59 0.10
N TRP A 87 -18.74 -14.08 -1.08
CA TRP A 87 -18.69 -15.53 -1.33
C TRP A 87 -17.64 -16.23 -0.47
N CYS A 88 -16.45 -15.62 -0.33
CA CYS A 88 -15.41 -16.17 0.54
C CYS A 88 -15.83 -16.19 2.00
N ALA A 89 -16.48 -15.12 2.48
CA ALA A 89 -16.93 -15.01 3.88
C ALA A 89 -18.01 -16.02 4.26
N ALA A 90 -18.70 -16.62 3.29
CA ALA A 90 -19.64 -17.71 3.51
C ALA A 90 -18.92 -19.07 3.73
N GLU A 91 -17.66 -19.19 3.32
CA GLU A 91 -16.89 -20.44 3.37
C GLU A 91 -15.81 -20.43 4.46
N CYS A 92 -15.19 -19.28 4.74
CA CYS A 92 -14.10 -19.14 5.70
C CYS A 92 -14.08 -17.78 6.38
N GLU A 93 -13.27 -17.63 7.43
CA GLU A 93 -13.01 -16.34 8.08
C GLU A 93 -12.26 -15.41 7.09
N VAL A 94 -12.63 -14.13 7.06
CA VAL A 94 -12.03 -13.12 6.17
C VAL A 94 -11.52 -11.93 6.98
N ARG A 95 -10.24 -11.61 6.87
CA ARG A 95 -9.59 -10.49 7.56
C ARG A 95 -8.62 -9.75 6.63
N PRO A 96 -8.72 -8.44 6.47
CA PRO A 96 -9.75 -7.56 7.05
C PRO A 96 -11.15 -7.81 6.51
N ALA A 97 -12.15 -7.28 7.20
CA ALA A 97 -13.55 -7.43 6.82
C ALA A 97 -13.87 -6.71 5.49
N SER A 98 -14.88 -7.20 4.75
CA SER A 98 -15.30 -6.63 3.46
C SER A 98 -15.72 -5.16 3.53
N SER A 99 -16.22 -4.69 4.68
CA SER A 99 -16.55 -3.28 4.91
C SER A 99 -15.34 -2.36 4.83
N ILE A 100 -14.18 -2.83 5.27
CA ILE A 100 -12.92 -2.07 5.22
C ILE A 100 -12.45 -1.91 3.78
N LEU A 101 -12.47 -3.01 3.01
CA LEU A 101 -12.16 -2.96 1.58
C LEU A 101 -13.12 -2.02 0.84
N HIS A 102 -14.42 -2.07 1.17
CA HIS A 102 -15.42 -1.22 0.56
C HIS A 102 -15.14 0.28 0.77
N ILE A 103 -14.63 0.68 1.93
CA ILE A 103 -14.19 2.07 2.19
C ILE A 103 -12.99 2.40 1.30
N ALA A 104 -11.94 1.60 1.33
CA ALA A 104 -10.68 1.90 0.65
C ALA A 104 -10.73 1.78 -0.89
N GLN A 105 -11.73 1.10 -1.45
CA GLN A 105 -11.89 0.94 -2.91
C GLN A 105 -12.37 2.19 -3.64
N ASN A 106 -12.82 3.21 -2.92
CA ASN A 106 -13.40 4.40 -3.56
C ASN A 106 -13.04 5.64 -2.74
N ARG A 107 -12.36 6.59 -3.38
CA ARG A 107 -11.87 7.83 -2.75
C ARG A 107 -12.96 8.67 -2.09
N LEU A 108 -14.18 8.69 -2.64
CA LEU A 108 -15.28 9.40 -2.01
C LEU A 108 -15.70 8.74 -0.71
N ARG A 109 -15.90 7.41 -0.72
CA ARG A 109 -16.25 6.66 0.51
C ARG A 109 -15.16 6.77 1.57
N GLU A 110 -13.89 6.74 1.15
CA GLU A 110 -12.75 6.91 2.03
C GLU A 110 -12.72 8.30 2.67
N LYS A 111 -12.87 9.36 1.85
CA LYS A 111 -12.92 10.74 2.34
C LYS A 111 -14.14 11.01 3.21
N ASP A 112 -15.32 10.47 2.83
CA ASP A 112 -16.55 10.59 3.63
C ASP A 112 -16.40 9.90 4.98
N PHE A 113 -15.80 8.70 5.02
CA PHE A 113 -15.48 8.00 6.27
C PHE A 113 -14.53 8.82 7.13
N LEU A 114 -13.42 9.30 6.58
CA LEU A 114 -12.42 10.08 7.30
C LEU A 114 -13.01 11.39 7.84
N SER A 115 -13.71 12.14 7.01
CA SER A 115 -14.35 13.41 7.40
C SER A 115 -15.42 13.19 8.45
N GLY A 116 -16.27 12.15 8.30
CA GLY A 116 -17.28 11.76 9.28
C GLY A 116 -16.70 11.31 10.61
N ALA A 117 -15.46 10.84 10.61
CA ALA A 117 -14.69 10.48 11.79
C ALA A 117 -13.95 11.68 12.42
N GLY A 118 -14.03 12.87 11.84
CA GLY A 118 -13.29 14.05 12.27
C GLY A 118 -11.79 14.02 11.94
N ILE A 119 -11.38 13.19 10.98
CA ILE A 119 -9.98 13.09 10.52
C ILE A 119 -9.73 14.15 9.45
N PRO A 120 -8.63 14.93 9.55
CA PRO A 120 -8.30 15.95 8.57
C PRO A 120 -7.95 15.33 7.21
N VAL A 121 -8.59 15.84 6.15
CA VAL A 121 -8.35 15.47 4.74
C VAL A 121 -8.30 16.72 3.87
N ALA A 122 -7.74 16.62 2.67
CA ALA A 122 -7.84 17.70 1.70
C ALA A 122 -9.32 18.03 1.40
N PRO A 123 -9.71 19.32 1.25
CA PRO A 123 -11.05 19.68 0.81
C PRO A 123 -11.41 18.98 -0.50
N TYR A 124 -12.60 18.40 -0.60
CA TYR A 124 -13.03 17.61 -1.75
C TYR A 124 -14.51 17.79 -2.09
N ARG A 125 -14.87 17.43 -3.32
CA ARG A 125 -16.26 17.33 -3.79
C ARG A 125 -16.43 16.13 -4.71
N ALA A 126 -17.57 15.46 -4.58
CA ALA A 126 -18.02 14.48 -5.57
C ALA A 126 -18.42 15.19 -6.87
N VAL A 127 -18.13 14.57 -8.00
CA VAL A 127 -18.45 15.10 -9.32
C VAL A 127 -18.98 13.97 -10.21
N ARG A 128 -20.25 14.10 -10.64
CA ARG A 128 -20.94 13.11 -11.49
C ARG A 128 -21.51 13.71 -12.77
N SER A 129 -21.36 15.05 -12.94
CA SER A 129 -21.80 15.78 -14.12
C SER A 129 -20.93 17.02 -14.37
N ALA A 130 -20.95 17.56 -15.60
CA ALA A 130 -20.26 18.80 -15.95
C ALA A 130 -20.74 19.98 -15.09
N SER A 131 -22.04 20.02 -14.75
CA SER A 131 -22.61 21.03 -13.87
C SER A 131 -22.07 20.93 -12.44
N GLU A 132 -21.95 19.71 -11.91
CA GLU A 132 -21.33 19.48 -10.60
C GLU A 132 -19.85 19.84 -10.63
N LEU A 133 -19.11 19.53 -11.71
CA LEU A 133 -17.71 19.95 -11.87
C LEU A 133 -17.57 21.48 -11.83
N THR A 134 -18.45 22.20 -12.53
CA THR A 134 -18.47 23.66 -12.50
C THR A 134 -18.69 24.22 -11.09
N THR A 135 -19.61 23.61 -10.34
CA THR A 135 -19.90 24.01 -8.95
C THR A 135 -18.73 23.67 -8.03
N ALA A 136 -18.20 22.46 -8.13
CA ALA A 136 -17.08 21.99 -7.33
C ALA A 136 -15.82 22.86 -7.52
N LEU A 137 -15.51 23.27 -8.76
CA LEU A 137 -14.37 24.15 -9.05
C LEU A 137 -14.51 25.56 -8.45
N LYS A 138 -15.74 26.05 -8.23
CA LYS A 138 -15.96 27.31 -7.52
C LYS A 138 -15.72 27.19 -6.02
N GLU A 139 -16.04 26.04 -5.44
CA GLU A 139 -15.93 25.80 -4.00
C GLU A 139 -14.52 25.36 -3.59
N ILE A 140 -13.90 24.45 -4.35
CA ILE A 140 -12.57 23.91 -4.06
C ILE A 140 -11.46 24.90 -4.41
N THR A 141 -11.67 25.74 -5.40
CA THR A 141 -10.65 26.65 -5.96
C THR A 141 -9.44 25.91 -6.56
N THR A 142 -8.77 26.55 -7.49
CA THR A 142 -7.55 26.00 -8.12
C THR A 142 -6.28 26.47 -7.38
N PRO A 143 -5.18 25.70 -7.39
CA PRO A 143 -5.04 24.43 -8.11
C PRO A 143 -5.83 23.28 -7.44
N ALA A 144 -6.41 22.41 -8.27
CA ALA A 144 -7.18 21.26 -7.83
C ALA A 144 -6.82 20.01 -8.64
N ILE A 145 -7.12 18.83 -8.12
CA ILE A 145 -6.87 17.55 -8.79
C ILE A 145 -8.19 16.84 -9.00
N LEU A 146 -8.55 16.59 -10.26
CA LEU A 146 -9.69 15.77 -10.64
C LEU A 146 -9.22 14.31 -10.77
N LYS A 147 -9.87 13.39 -10.05
CA LYS A 147 -9.48 11.98 -10.02
C LYS A 147 -10.71 11.10 -10.27
N SER A 148 -10.52 9.90 -10.86
CA SER A 148 -11.53 8.85 -10.77
C SER A 148 -11.76 8.47 -9.30
N ALA A 149 -13.01 8.29 -8.89
CA ALA A 149 -13.33 7.90 -7.52
C ALA A 149 -12.86 6.48 -7.21
N ALA A 150 -12.85 5.58 -8.20
CA ALA A 150 -12.45 4.19 -8.03
C ALA A 150 -11.31 3.80 -8.99
N PHE A 151 -10.57 2.73 -8.67
CA PHE A 151 -9.57 2.05 -9.52
C PHE A 151 -8.34 2.87 -9.95
N GLY A 152 -8.08 4.05 -9.36
CA GLY A 152 -6.88 4.84 -9.63
C GLY A 152 -5.70 4.41 -8.73
N TYR A 153 -4.48 4.32 -9.30
CA TYR A 153 -3.24 4.03 -8.58
C TYR A 153 -2.02 4.64 -9.28
N ASP A 154 -0.94 4.90 -8.56
CA ASP A 154 0.33 5.44 -9.09
C ASP A 154 0.13 6.64 -10.06
N GLY A 155 -0.76 7.57 -9.72
CA GLY A 155 -1.07 8.77 -10.53
C GLY A 155 -1.96 8.53 -11.75
N LYS A 156 -2.42 7.31 -12.01
CA LYS A 156 -3.37 7.04 -13.09
C LYS A 156 -4.77 7.52 -12.75
N GLY A 157 -5.46 8.03 -13.76
CA GLY A 157 -6.82 8.52 -13.60
C GLY A 157 -6.92 9.82 -12.79
N GLN A 158 -5.88 10.67 -12.83
CA GLN A 158 -5.90 12.01 -12.22
C GLN A 158 -5.41 13.09 -13.19
N ARG A 159 -5.97 14.29 -13.06
CA ARG A 159 -5.63 15.47 -13.85
C ARG A 159 -5.51 16.69 -12.92
N LEU A 160 -4.36 17.35 -12.94
CA LEU A 160 -4.17 18.64 -12.29
C LEU A 160 -4.94 19.71 -13.07
N ILE A 161 -5.71 20.52 -12.36
CA ILE A 161 -6.45 21.66 -12.88
C ILE A 161 -5.80 22.92 -12.29
N ASP A 162 -5.19 23.71 -13.15
CA ASP A 162 -4.60 24.99 -12.78
C ASP A 162 -5.57 26.15 -13.08
N ARG A 163 -5.10 27.38 -13.09
CA ARG A 163 -5.92 28.62 -13.18
C ARG A 163 -6.71 28.79 -14.48
N GLN A 164 -6.24 28.18 -15.57
CA GLN A 164 -6.92 28.20 -16.86
C GLN A 164 -7.44 26.81 -17.21
N TYR A 165 -8.75 26.64 -17.32
CA TYR A 165 -9.40 25.39 -17.66
C TYR A 165 -10.70 25.62 -18.45
N ASP A 166 -11.02 24.67 -19.31
CA ASP A 166 -12.32 24.52 -19.97
C ASP A 166 -13.06 23.34 -19.32
N VAL A 167 -14.22 23.60 -18.74
CA VAL A 167 -15.01 22.57 -18.03
C VAL A 167 -15.52 21.51 -19.01
N ASP A 168 -15.89 21.88 -20.23
CA ASP A 168 -16.40 20.94 -21.23
C ASP A 168 -15.29 20.00 -21.72
N GLU A 169 -14.07 20.53 -21.86
CA GLU A 169 -12.88 19.71 -22.16
C GLU A 169 -12.57 18.76 -21.03
N LEU A 170 -12.47 19.25 -19.77
CA LEU A 170 -12.23 18.43 -18.59
C LEU A 170 -13.26 17.31 -18.45
N TRP A 171 -14.54 17.63 -18.70
CA TRP A 171 -15.61 16.65 -18.62
C TRP A 171 -15.56 15.61 -19.74
N ARG A 172 -15.18 16.02 -20.95
CA ARG A 172 -15.02 15.10 -22.09
C ARG A 172 -13.89 14.12 -21.89
N GLU A 173 -12.78 14.58 -21.31
CA GLU A 173 -11.57 13.80 -21.05
C GLU A 173 -11.54 13.17 -19.66
N ARG A 174 -12.66 13.16 -18.94
CA ARG A 174 -12.74 12.66 -17.58
C ARG A 174 -12.22 11.23 -17.44
N PRO A 175 -11.53 10.92 -16.33
CA PRO A 175 -10.91 9.61 -16.12
C PRO A 175 -11.88 8.49 -15.69
N GLY A 176 -13.18 8.77 -15.60
CA GLY A 176 -14.22 7.83 -15.16
C GLY A 176 -15.60 8.48 -15.06
N ASP A 177 -16.60 7.73 -14.63
CA ASP A 177 -17.97 8.21 -14.51
C ASP A 177 -18.26 8.88 -13.15
N GLU A 178 -17.68 8.37 -12.08
CA GLU A 178 -17.72 9.00 -10.76
C GLU A 178 -16.35 9.58 -10.44
N LEU A 179 -16.29 10.87 -10.16
CA LEU A 179 -15.06 11.60 -9.93
C LEU A 179 -15.06 12.25 -8.55
N ILE A 180 -13.86 12.54 -8.07
CA ILE A 180 -13.60 13.40 -6.94
C ILE A 180 -12.72 14.56 -7.39
N LEU A 181 -13.11 15.78 -7.01
CA LEU A 181 -12.29 16.97 -7.13
C LEU A 181 -11.70 17.26 -5.76
N GLU A 182 -10.40 17.29 -5.65
CA GLU A 182 -9.67 17.60 -4.42
C GLU A 182 -8.84 18.86 -4.59
N ARG A 183 -8.72 19.67 -3.53
CA ARG A 183 -7.73 20.75 -3.50
C ARG A 183 -6.33 20.16 -3.65
N ALA A 184 -5.52 20.69 -4.54
CA ALA A 184 -4.09 20.40 -4.56
C ALA A 184 -3.42 21.02 -3.33
N ILE A 185 -2.82 20.17 -2.50
CA ILE A 185 -2.18 20.60 -1.25
C ILE A 185 -0.71 20.96 -1.52
N ASP A 186 -0.30 22.15 -1.10
CA ASP A 186 1.12 22.52 -1.04
C ASP A 186 1.72 21.96 0.26
N PHE A 187 2.20 20.73 0.18
CA PHE A 187 2.79 20.02 1.31
C PHE A 187 4.33 20.16 1.33
N GLU A 188 4.90 20.08 2.50
CA GLU A 188 6.35 20.03 2.70
C GLU A 188 6.90 18.62 2.43
N MET A 189 6.16 17.59 2.89
CA MET A 189 6.60 16.20 2.85
C MET A 189 5.42 15.25 2.78
N GLU A 190 5.61 14.12 2.12
CA GLU A 190 4.70 12.99 2.23
C GLU A 190 5.23 12.02 3.30
N VAL A 191 4.35 11.64 4.24
CA VAL A 191 4.67 10.67 5.29
C VAL A 191 3.64 9.55 5.30
N SER A 192 4.02 8.41 5.86
CA SER A 192 3.08 7.31 6.09
C SER A 192 3.33 6.60 7.40
N VAL A 193 2.27 6.04 7.95
CA VAL A 193 2.33 5.16 9.14
C VAL A 193 1.62 3.85 8.80
N ILE A 194 2.23 2.74 9.17
CA ILE A 194 1.58 1.44 9.13
C ILE A 194 1.11 1.09 10.54
N ALA A 195 -0.19 0.90 10.69
CA ALA A 195 -0.81 0.42 11.92
C ALA A 195 -1.22 -1.05 11.75
N ALA A 196 -0.96 -1.85 12.77
CA ALA A 196 -1.45 -3.21 12.91
C ALA A 196 -2.50 -3.26 14.01
N ARG A 197 -3.58 -4.01 13.80
CA ARG A 197 -4.59 -4.25 14.82
C ARG A 197 -5.00 -5.73 14.82
N GLY A 198 -4.92 -6.34 16.00
CA GLY A 198 -5.39 -7.68 16.25
C GLY A 198 -6.92 -7.74 16.44
N PRO A 199 -7.51 -8.95 16.38
CA PRO A 199 -8.96 -9.14 16.60
C PRO A 199 -9.39 -8.87 18.03
N ASP A 200 -8.49 -8.84 18.99
CA ASP A 200 -8.71 -8.48 20.39
C ASP A 200 -8.65 -6.96 20.63
N GLY A 201 -8.35 -6.17 19.59
CA GLY A 201 -8.20 -4.72 19.65
C GLY A 201 -6.79 -4.24 20.01
N THR A 202 -5.85 -5.13 20.29
CA THR A 202 -4.45 -4.73 20.47
C THR A 202 -3.91 -4.06 19.21
N MET A 203 -3.09 -3.02 19.36
CA MET A 203 -2.53 -2.25 18.25
C MET A 203 -1.04 -2.02 18.41
N ALA A 204 -0.35 -2.01 17.27
CA ALA A 204 1.03 -1.56 17.14
C ALA A 204 1.14 -0.66 15.91
N THR A 205 1.97 0.39 15.99
CA THR A 205 2.30 1.25 14.85
C THR A 205 3.78 1.14 14.55
N PHE A 206 4.12 1.08 13.28
CA PHE A 206 5.50 1.25 12.85
C PHE A 206 5.90 2.72 12.91
N PRO A 207 7.19 3.04 13.03
CA PRO A 207 7.70 4.40 12.94
C PRO A 207 7.23 5.10 11.67
N VAL A 208 7.11 6.41 11.76
CA VAL A 208 6.72 7.26 10.62
C VAL A 208 7.76 7.13 9.51
N CYS A 209 7.28 6.88 8.30
CA CYS A 209 8.09 6.84 7.09
C CYS A 209 8.00 8.18 6.37
N GLU A 210 9.13 8.73 5.94
CA GLU A 210 9.19 9.80 4.95
C GLU A 210 9.18 9.17 3.56
N ASN A 211 8.32 9.64 2.66
CA ASN A 211 8.14 9.09 1.32
C ASN A 211 8.49 10.14 0.26
N MET A 212 9.44 9.79 -0.58
CA MET A 212 9.82 10.62 -1.74
C MET A 212 9.24 9.99 -3.00
N HIS A 213 8.36 10.72 -3.68
CA HIS A 213 7.77 10.29 -4.95
C HIS A 213 8.48 10.92 -6.14
N ARG A 214 8.55 10.16 -7.22
CA ARG A 214 9.00 10.63 -8.53
C ARG A 214 7.96 10.22 -9.57
N ASP A 215 7.45 11.18 -10.34
CA ASP A 215 6.41 10.94 -11.34
C ASP A 215 5.19 10.20 -10.77
N HIS A 216 4.75 10.56 -9.56
CA HIS A 216 3.65 9.96 -8.80
C HIS A 216 3.88 8.49 -8.38
N ILE A 217 5.10 7.97 -8.46
CA ILE A 217 5.46 6.64 -7.97
C ILE A 217 6.40 6.81 -6.77
N LEU A 218 6.13 6.07 -5.68
CA LEU A 218 7.07 6.03 -4.56
C LEU A 218 8.44 5.58 -5.04
N ASP A 219 9.43 6.47 -4.89
CA ASP A 219 10.81 6.25 -5.30
C ASP A 219 11.66 5.77 -4.13
N ILE A 220 11.68 6.53 -3.04
CA ILE A 220 12.44 6.21 -1.82
C ILE A 220 11.56 6.40 -0.59
N THR A 221 11.65 5.45 0.35
CA THR A 221 11.14 5.59 1.72
C THR A 221 12.31 5.66 2.69
N VAL A 222 12.22 6.52 3.69
CA VAL A 222 13.26 6.75 4.71
C VAL A 222 12.68 6.59 6.10
N VAL A 223 13.41 5.91 6.99
CA VAL A 223 13.01 5.73 8.39
C VAL A 223 14.22 5.85 9.32
N PRO A 224 14.07 6.59 10.45
CA PRO A 224 12.92 7.40 10.82
C PRO A 224 12.70 8.58 9.86
N ALA A 225 11.46 9.03 9.72
CA ALA A 225 11.15 10.25 8.98
C ALA A 225 11.85 11.45 9.63
N ARG A 226 12.29 12.40 8.81
CA ARG A 226 13.00 13.62 9.28
C ARG A 226 12.00 14.70 9.67
N VAL A 227 11.13 14.38 10.62
CA VAL A 227 10.05 15.24 11.10
C VAL A 227 10.19 15.51 12.61
N PRO A 228 9.62 16.61 13.14
CA PRO A 228 9.57 16.86 14.58
C PRO A 228 8.81 15.77 15.34
N ALA A 229 9.19 15.51 16.60
CA ALA A 229 8.59 14.46 17.43
C ALA A 229 7.07 14.62 17.65
N ASN A 230 6.56 15.85 17.68
CA ASN A 230 5.12 16.10 17.76
C ASN A 230 4.38 15.68 16.48
N VAL A 231 4.97 15.85 15.31
CA VAL A 231 4.43 15.39 14.03
C VAL A 231 4.43 13.87 13.97
N GLU A 232 5.53 13.23 14.38
CA GLU A 232 5.63 11.76 14.47
C GLU A 232 4.52 11.20 15.36
N LYS A 233 4.34 11.79 16.57
CA LYS A 233 3.29 11.38 17.48
C LYS A 233 1.89 11.56 16.86
N SER A 234 1.62 12.72 16.26
CA SER A 234 0.32 13.02 15.65
C SER A 234 0.00 12.07 14.50
N ALA A 235 0.98 11.73 13.64
CA ALA A 235 0.82 10.79 12.55
C ALA A 235 0.49 9.37 13.07
N ALA A 236 1.19 8.91 14.10
CA ALA A 236 0.94 7.62 14.74
C ALA A 236 -0.45 7.57 15.40
N ASP A 237 -0.86 8.64 16.11
CA ASP A 237 -2.16 8.74 16.74
C ASP A 237 -3.30 8.73 15.71
N LEU A 238 -3.17 9.47 14.59
CA LEU A 238 -4.12 9.44 13.48
C LEU A 238 -4.28 8.01 12.92
N ALA A 239 -3.18 7.32 12.65
CA ALA A 239 -3.23 5.95 12.13
C ALA A 239 -3.92 4.98 13.09
N ARG A 240 -3.70 5.12 14.41
CA ARG A 240 -4.39 4.33 15.45
C ARG A 240 -5.89 4.61 15.47
N ILE A 241 -6.28 5.88 15.49
CA ILE A 241 -7.69 6.30 15.52
C ILE A 241 -8.42 5.77 14.28
N ILE A 242 -7.82 5.86 13.10
CA ILE A 242 -8.43 5.37 11.86
C ILE A 242 -8.59 3.85 11.92
N ALA A 243 -7.54 3.10 12.28
CA ALA A 243 -7.59 1.65 12.38
C ALA A 243 -8.66 1.17 13.40
N GLU A 244 -8.80 1.87 14.52
CA GLU A 244 -9.82 1.60 15.54
C GLU A 244 -11.23 1.87 15.00
N LYS A 245 -11.47 3.06 14.43
CA LYS A 245 -12.79 3.44 13.87
C LYS A 245 -13.23 2.55 12.72
N MET A 246 -12.30 2.03 11.92
CA MET A 246 -12.57 1.03 10.88
C MET A 246 -12.88 -0.36 11.44
N GLY A 247 -12.57 -0.62 12.70
CA GLY A 247 -12.64 -1.99 13.27
C GLY A 247 -11.66 -2.94 12.57
N LEU A 248 -10.49 -2.44 12.18
CA LEU A 248 -9.47 -3.19 11.44
C LEU A 248 -9.07 -4.48 12.17
N VAL A 249 -8.90 -5.57 11.41
CA VAL A 249 -8.09 -6.74 11.79
C VAL A 249 -7.10 -6.99 10.67
N GLY A 250 -5.83 -6.71 10.90
CA GLY A 250 -4.78 -6.75 9.88
C GLY A 250 -3.88 -5.52 9.92
N LEU A 251 -3.41 -5.08 8.76
CA LEU A 251 -2.63 -3.86 8.58
C LEU A 251 -3.42 -2.77 7.88
N LEU A 252 -3.08 -1.54 8.22
CA LEU A 252 -3.51 -0.32 7.53
C LEU A 252 -2.30 0.58 7.33
N ALA A 253 -1.98 0.90 6.10
CA ALA A 253 -1.10 2.02 5.81
C ALA A 253 -1.95 3.29 5.64
N VAL A 254 -1.53 4.35 6.31
CA VAL A 254 -2.13 5.68 6.23
C VAL A 254 -1.11 6.62 5.62
N GLU A 255 -1.39 7.09 4.41
CA GLU A 255 -0.57 8.10 3.73
C GLU A 255 -1.07 9.50 4.08
N MET A 256 -0.16 10.42 4.36
CA MET A 256 -0.48 11.76 4.84
C MET A 256 0.42 12.81 4.17
N PHE A 257 -0.14 13.99 3.97
CA PHE A 257 0.61 15.19 3.63
C PHE A 257 0.94 15.96 4.90
N LEU A 258 2.23 16.23 5.13
CA LEU A 258 2.70 17.17 6.15
C LEU A 258 2.74 18.56 5.52
N GLN A 259 1.94 19.48 6.04
CA GLN A 259 1.93 20.87 5.63
C GLN A 259 3.05 21.67 6.31
N ARG A 260 3.39 22.85 5.77
CA ARG A 260 4.45 23.71 6.30
C ARG A 260 4.20 24.24 7.71
N ASP A 261 2.96 24.29 8.15
CA ASP A 261 2.54 24.67 9.52
C ASP A 261 2.62 23.52 10.52
N GLY A 262 2.96 22.31 10.05
CA GLY A 262 3.06 21.10 10.85
C GLY A 262 1.78 20.27 10.91
N ASP A 263 0.71 20.71 10.27
CA ASP A 263 -0.55 19.98 10.23
C ASP A 263 -0.48 18.80 9.25
N LEU A 264 -1.19 17.73 9.59
CA LEU A 264 -1.27 16.50 8.79
C LEU A 264 -2.65 16.38 8.12
N LEU A 265 -2.66 16.11 6.84
CA LEU A 265 -3.87 15.74 6.08
C LEU A 265 -3.76 14.30 5.59
N VAL A 266 -4.75 13.46 5.90
CA VAL A 266 -4.79 12.09 5.38
C VAL A 266 -5.11 12.11 3.90
N ASN A 267 -4.21 11.47 3.13
CA ASN A 267 -4.33 11.35 1.67
C ASN A 267 -5.05 10.06 1.26
N GLU A 268 -4.54 8.89 1.66
CA GLU A 268 -5.03 7.60 1.20
C GLU A 268 -4.89 6.52 2.28
N LEU A 269 -5.76 5.52 2.24
CA LEU A 269 -5.75 4.35 3.12
C LEU A 269 -5.49 3.07 2.32
N ALA A 270 -4.56 2.24 2.77
CA ALA A 270 -4.35 0.91 2.20
C ALA A 270 -4.48 -0.17 3.29
N PRO A 271 -5.60 -0.91 3.36
CA PRO A 271 -5.84 -1.92 4.40
C PRO A 271 -5.12 -3.24 4.11
N ARG A 272 -3.81 -3.18 3.93
CA ARG A 272 -2.90 -4.26 3.55
C ARG A 272 -1.44 -3.88 3.78
N PRO A 273 -0.48 -4.80 3.63
CA PRO A 273 0.92 -4.42 3.53
C PRO A 273 1.15 -3.36 2.44
N HIS A 274 2.05 -2.43 2.69
CA HIS A 274 2.27 -1.28 1.82
C HIS A 274 3.72 -1.15 1.35
N ASN A 275 3.92 -0.53 0.19
CA ASN A 275 5.24 -0.35 -0.40
C ASN A 275 6.17 0.47 0.52
N SER A 276 5.66 1.51 1.18
CA SER A 276 6.45 2.29 2.14
C SER A 276 6.91 1.50 3.37
N GLY A 277 6.36 0.32 3.60
CA GLY A 277 6.75 -0.57 4.70
C GLY A 277 7.75 -1.66 4.32
N HIS A 278 8.27 -1.69 3.10
CA HIS A 278 9.20 -2.77 2.69
C HIS A 278 10.52 -2.74 3.44
N TRP A 279 10.98 -1.57 3.87
CA TRP A 279 12.17 -1.41 4.71
C TRP A 279 12.11 -2.24 6.01
N THR A 280 10.90 -2.58 6.49
CA THR A 280 10.70 -3.33 7.72
C THR A 280 11.26 -4.76 7.68
N ILE A 281 11.55 -5.30 6.49
CA ILE A 281 12.09 -6.65 6.35
C ILE A 281 13.45 -6.74 7.02
N GLU A 282 14.32 -5.76 6.83
CA GLU A 282 15.65 -5.68 7.42
C GLU A 282 15.73 -4.66 8.56
N GLY A 283 14.96 -3.57 8.47
CA GLY A 283 15.11 -2.40 9.35
C GLY A 283 14.29 -2.45 10.62
N CYS A 284 13.43 -3.46 10.83
CA CYS A 284 12.54 -3.55 11.97
C CYS A 284 12.63 -4.91 12.67
N ALA A 285 12.34 -4.94 13.98
CA ALA A 285 12.31 -6.18 14.76
C ALA A 285 11.27 -7.18 14.22
N THR A 286 10.11 -6.69 13.78
CA THR A 286 9.09 -7.48 13.08
C THR A 286 8.75 -6.81 11.77
N SER A 287 8.83 -7.53 10.64
CA SER A 287 8.45 -6.96 9.35
C SER A 287 6.93 -6.73 9.26
N GLN A 288 6.50 -5.78 8.42
CA GLN A 288 5.08 -5.58 8.17
C GLN A 288 4.38 -6.86 7.70
N PHE A 289 5.07 -7.72 6.97
CA PHE A 289 4.50 -8.97 6.45
C PHE A 289 4.26 -9.99 7.57
N GLU A 290 5.24 -10.17 8.47
CA GLU A 290 5.07 -11.00 9.66
C GLU A 290 3.99 -10.40 10.59
N GLN A 291 3.98 -9.08 10.75
CA GLN A 291 2.97 -8.39 11.55
C GLN A 291 1.56 -8.58 10.98
N HIS A 292 1.42 -8.61 9.63
CA HIS A 292 0.15 -8.89 8.99
C HIS A 292 -0.32 -10.32 9.28
N VAL A 293 0.58 -11.32 9.16
CA VAL A 293 0.28 -12.71 9.54
C VAL A 293 -0.19 -12.77 10.98
N ARG A 294 0.54 -12.15 11.92
CA ARG A 294 0.18 -12.14 13.34
C ARG A 294 -1.20 -11.52 13.56
N ALA A 295 -1.45 -10.36 12.98
CA ALA A 295 -2.71 -9.63 13.14
C ALA A 295 -3.91 -10.42 12.59
N VAL A 296 -3.83 -10.93 11.35
CA VAL A 296 -4.96 -11.67 10.75
C VAL A 296 -5.18 -13.04 11.39
N CYS A 297 -4.12 -13.67 11.88
CA CYS A 297 -4.21 -14.95 12.60
C CYS A 297 -4.61 -14.81 14.08
N GLY A 298 -4.68 -13.58 14.61
CA GLY A 298 -5.01 -13.34 16.03
C GLY A 298 -3.88 -13.74 16.98
N LEU A 299 -2.62 -13.71 16.52
CA LEU A 299 -1.44 -13.90 17.35
C LEU A 299 -1.03 -12.57 18.01
N PRO A 300 -0.25 -12.60 19.11
CA PRO A 300 0.32 -11.39 19.69
C PRO A 300 1.11 -10.60 18.64
N LEU A 301 0.86 -9.29 18.57
CA LEU A 301 1.60 -8.40 17.68
C LEU A 301 3.09 -8.37 18.07
N GLY A 302 3.96 -8.30 17.08
CA GLY A 302 5.40 -8.20 17.27
C GLY A 302 5.85 -6.76 17.54
N ALA A 303 7.05 -6.63 18.03
CA ALA A 303 7.73 -5.37 18.28
C ALA A 303 8.02 -4.62 16.96
N THR A 304 7.80 -3.30 16.97
CA THR A 304 7.93 -2.44 15.78
C THR A 304 9.14 -1.49 15.86
N GLU A 305 10.03 -1.72 16.81
CA GLU A 305 11.27 -0.94 16.98
C GLU A 305 12.19 -1.10 15.76
N ILE A 306 12.82 0.00 15.37
CA ILE A 306 13.82 0.00 14.31
C ILE A 306 15.12 -0.67 14.78
N LEU A 307 15.75 -1.44 13.92
CA LEU A 307 17.10 -1.99 14.13
C LEU A 307 18.19 -0.98 13.79
N GLY A 308 17.85 0.03 13.02
CA GLY A 308 18.69 1.16 12.65
C GLY A 308 18.02 2.01 11.58
N PRO A 309 18.55 3.24 11.34
CA PRO A 309 18.08 4.07 10.24
C PRO A 309 18.14 3.33 8.92
N SER A 310 17.06 3.37 8.16
CA SER A 310 16.88 2.57 6.95
C SER A 310 16.34 3.42 5.80
N ALA A 311 16.67 3.04 4.58
CA ALA A 311 16.02 3.54 3.38
C ALA A 311 15.67 2.38 2.44
N MET A 312 14.52 2.50 1.78
CA MET A 312 14.09 1.59 0.72
C MET A 312 14.02 2.37 -0.60
N ALA A 313 14.51 1.79 -1.68
CA ALA A 313 14.38 2.36 -3.04
C ALA A 313 13.70 1.34 -3.96
N ASN A 314 12.65 1.76 -4.66
CA ASN A 314 11.98 0.93 -5.64
C ASN A 314 12.85 0.71 -6.88
N LEU A 315 12.75 -0.49 -7.46
CA LEU A 315 13.34 -0.88 -8.74
C LEU A 315 12.22 -1.01 -9.75
N LEU A 316 12.20 -0.10 -10.72
CA LEU A 316 11.17 -0.06 -11.76
C LEU A 316 11.64 -0.83 -12.99
N GLY A 317 10.68 -1.26 -13.82
CA GLY A 317 10.95 -2.03 -15.04
C GLY A 317 11.78 -1.28 -16.08
N ASP A 318 11.91 0.04 -15.94
CA ASP A 318 12.79 0.89 -16.75
C ASP A 318 14.26 0.45 -16.66
N LEU A 319 14.68 -0.12 -15.53
CA LEU A 319 16.04 -0.64 -15.33
C LEU A 319 16.41 -1.80 -16.27
N TRP A 320 15.45 -2.47 -16.88
CA TRP A 320 15.65 -3.60 -17.80
C TRP A 320 15.64 -3.21 -19.27
N GLN A 321 15.55 -1.92 -19.61
CA GLN A 321 15.48 -1.48 -21.01
C GLN A 321 16.71 -1.86 -21.82
N GLU A 322 17.89 -1.92 -21.19
CA GLU A 322 19.16 -2.28 -21.82
C GLU A 322 19.61 -3.72 -21.48
N GLY A 323 18.70 -4.56 -20.96
CA GLY A 323 18.97 -5.94 -20.56
C GLY A 323 18.88 -6.17 -19.06
N GLU A 324 19.42 -7.30 -18.60
CA GLU A 324 19.38 -7.66 -17.18
C GLU A 324 20.29 -6.74 -16.36
N PRO A 325 19.80 -6.08 -15.31
CA PRO A 325 20.58 -5.18 -14.47
C PRO A 325 21.76 -5.87 -13.77
N LYS A 326 22.82 -5.12 -13.47
CA LYS A 326 24.06 -5.63 -12.86
C LYS A 326 23.91 -5.82 -11.35
N TRP A 327 23.13 -6.80 -10.91
CA TRP A 327 22.78 -7.04 -9.50
C TRP A 327 23.99 -7.14 -8.56
N ALA A 328 25.09 -7.76 -9.01
CA ALA A 328 26.31 -7.87 -8.22
C ALA A 328 26.84 -6.48 -7.80
N ALA A 329 26.77 -5.49 -8.70
CA ALA A 329 27.24 -4.14 -8.41
C ALA A 329 26.42 -3.44 -7.30
N ALA A 330 25.11 -3.71 -7.23
CA ALA A 330 24.29 -3.20 -6.11
C ALA A 330 24.72 -3.82 -4.78
N LEU A 331 25.00 -5.13 -4.79
CA LEU A 331 25.34 -5.92 -3.57
C LEU A 331 26.78 -5.64 -3.06
N GLU A 332 27.63 -4.99 -3.84
CA GLU A 332 28.92 -4.47 -3.36
C GLU A 332 28.76 -3.30 -2.39
N VAL A 333 27.60 -2.63 -2.37
CA VAL A 333 27.32 -1.58 -1.41
C VAL A 333 26.93 -2.21 -0.07
N LYS A 334 27.80 -2.06 0.95
CA LYS A 334 27.60 -2.64 2.27
C LYS A 334 26.27 -2.20 2.90
N GLY A 335 25.57 -3.14 3.52
CA GLY A 335 24.30 -2.90 4.21
C GLY A 335 23.10 -2.80 3.27
N VAL A 336 23.27 -3.08 1.97
CA VAL A 336 22.18 -3.11 0.99
C VAL A 336 21.67 -4.53 0.82
N HIS A 337 20.35 -4.67 0.79
CA HIS A 337 19.61 -5.91 0.55
C HIS A 337 18.77 -5.76 -0.72
N LEU A 338 18.71 -6.81 -1.53
CA LEU A 338 18.01 -6.85 -2.80
C LEU A 338 16.77 -7.76 -2.71
N HIS A 339 15.63 -7.25 -3.12
CA HIS A 339 14.37 -8.00 -3.23
C HIS A 339 13.82 -7.89 -4.64
N LEU A 340 13.83 -8.97 -5.40
CA LEU A 340 13.18 -9.08 -6.69
C LEU A 340 11.86 -9.82 -6.55
N TYR A 341 10.83 -9.34 -7.24
CA TYR A 341 9.46 -9.83 -7.04
C TYR A 341 9.09 -11.05 -7.89
N GLY A 342 9.97 -11.52 -8.78
CA GLY A 342 9.70 -12.67 -9.66
C GLY A 342 8.67 -12.37 -10.76
N LYS A 343 8.53 -11.11 -11.17
CA LYS A 343 7.65 -10.72 -12.29
C LYS A 343 8.36 -10.95 -13.63
N HIS A 344 7.68 -11.60 -14.57
CA HIS A 344 8.28 -11.98 -15.85
C HIS A 344 8.48 -10.85 -16.86
N HIS A 345 7.67 -9.78 -16.77
CA HIS A 345 7.67 -8.72 -17.79
C HIS A 345 7.99 -7.36 -17.15
N PRO A 346 9.23 -6.90 -17.26
CA PRO A 346 9.60 -5.56 -16.85
C PRO A 346 8.98 -4.56 -17.84
N ARG A 347 7.96 -3.82 -17.39
CA ARG A 347 7.33 -2.73 -18.14
C ARG A 347 7.77 -1.42 -17.52
N PRO A 348 7.92 -0.33 -18.29
CA PRO A 348 8.18 0.99 -17.74
C PRO A 348 7.24 1.30 -16.56
N ARG A 349 7.79 1.88 -15.51
CA ARG A 349 7.09 2.26 -14.27
C ARG A 349 6.56 1.10 -13.42
N ARG A 350 6.66 -0.16 -13.86
CA ARG A 350 6.24 -1.32 -13.06
C ARG A 350 7.25 -1.61 -11.96
N LYS A 351 6.81 -1.67 -10.71
CA LYS A 351 7.64 -2.07 -9.57
C LYS A 351 8.06 -3.54 -9.72
N MET A 352 9.35 -3.79 -9.93
CA MET A 352 9.93 -5.12 -10.19
C MET A 352 10.68 -5.66 -8.98
N GLY A 353 11.10 -4.78 -8.07
CA GLY A 353 11.85 -5.10 -6.88
C GLY A 353 12.05 -3.87 -6.01
N HIS A 354 12.84 -4.01 -4.97
CA HIS A 354 13.36 -2.91 -4.17
C HIS A 354 14.74 -3.24 -3.59
N LEU A 355 15.46 -2.19 -3.23
CA LEU A 355 16.65 -2.25 -2.40
C LEU A 355 16.30 -1.69 -1.02
N THR A 356 16.83 -2.30 0.04
CA THR A 356 16.79 -1.72 1.39
C THR A 356 18.22 -1.57 1.89
N ALA A 357 18.53 -0.46 2.55
CA ALA A 357 19.80 -0.28 3.24
C ALA A 357 19.59 0.11 4.70
N LEU A 358 20.41 -0.48 5.58
CA LEU A 358 20.59 -0.04 6.97
C LEU A 358 21.90 0.74 7.05
N ALA A 359 21.89 1.87 7.76
CA ALA A 359 23.07 2.72 7.90
C ALA A 359 23.05 3.47 9.23
N PRO A 360 24.17 4.13 9.62
CA PRO A 360 24.24 4.88 10.88
C PRO A 360 23.30 6.13 10.94
N SER A 361 22.84 6.63 9.79
CA SER A 361 21.88 7.74 9.71
C SER A 361 20.95 7.59 8.51
N ALA A 362 19.83 8.30 8.53
CA ALA A 362 18.88 8.35 7.42
C ALA A 362 19.54 8.80 6.10
N GLU A 363 20.38 9.84 6.14
CA GLU A 363 21.10 10.34 4.98
C GLU A 363 22.10 9.30 4.42
N ALA A 364 22.75 8.56 5.31
CA ALA A 364 23.66 7.48 4.90
C ALA A 364 22.90 6.33 4.25
N ALA A 365 21.71 5.98 4.77
CA ALA A 365 20.84 4.97 4.17
C ALA A 365 20.33 5.39 2.78
N ILE A 366 19.88 6.64 2.61
CA ILE A 366 19.51 7.21 1.30
C ILE A 366 20.67 7.11 0.31
N LYS A 367 21.87 7.55 0.72
CA LYS A 367 23.07 7.48 -0.12
C LYS A 367 23.39 6.04 -0.53
N ALA A 368 23.23 5.08 0.38
CA ALA A 368 23.51 3.67 0.11
C ALA A 368 22.55 3.10 -0.95
N VAL A 369 21.22 3.25 -0.78
CA VAL A 369 20.24 2.74 -1.77
C VAL A 369 20.36 3.45 -3.12
N THR A 370 20.62 4.77 -3.12
CA THR A 370 20.78 5.55 -4.35
C THR A 370 22.05 5.12 -5.11
N ARG A 371 23.16 4.93 -4.38
CA ARG A 371 24.42 4.43 -4.97
C ARG A 371 24.24 3.02 -5.52
N ALA A 372 23.59 2.12 -4.77
CA ALA A 372 23.35 0.75 -5.19
C ALA A 372 22.47 0.71 -6.45
N ARG A 373 21.38 1.49 -6.47
CA ARG A 373 20.51 1.60 -7.65
C ARG A 373 21.24 2.18 -8.84
N GLY A 374 22.02 3.25 -8.67
CA GLY A 374 22.82 3.83 -9.76
C GLY A 374 23.93 2.90 -10.28
N ALA A 375 24.39 1.93 -9.48
CA ALA A 375 25.40 0.96 -9.90
C ALA A 375 24.84 -0.13 -10.82
N ILE A 376 23.53 -0.41 -10.76
CA ILE A 376 22.86 -1.41 -11.61
C ILE A 376 22.37 -0.84 -12.93
N GLU A 377 22.29 0.49 -13.04
CA GLU A 377 21.92 1.16 -14.29
C GLU A 377 23.05 0.92 -15.33
N HIS A 378 22.67 0.58 -16.55
CA HIS A 378 23.60 0.56 -17.67
C HIS A 378 23.94 2.02 -17.99
N ARG A 379 25.09 2.52 -17.52
CA ARG A 379 25.61 3.79 -18.02
C ARG A 379 26.06 3.54 -19.46
N THR A 380 25.38 4.12 -20.42
CA THR A 380 25.95 4.40 -21.74
C THR A 380 27.18 5.26 -21.50
N ALA A 381 28.36 4.72 -21.81
CA ALA A 381 29.64 5.42 -21.76
C ALA A 381 29.66 6.55 -22.79
#